data_c9581bbdd6ecfc69a128e12cc3feed16
#
_entry.id   c9581bbdd6ecfc69a128e12cc3feed16
#
_cell.length_a   1.000
_cell.length_b   1.000
_cell.length_c   1.000
_cell.angle_alpha   90.00
_cell.angle_beta   90.00
_cell.angle_gamma   90.00
#
_symmetry.space_group_name_H-M   'P 1'
#
loop_
_entity.id
_entity.type
_entity.pdbx_description
1 polymer ?
#
loop_
_entity_poly.entity_id
_entity_poly.type
_entity_poly.pdbx_seq_one_letter_code
_entity_poly.pdbx_strand_id
1 'polypeptide(L)' 'MRLTVKRAAKFLNTNENHVKLLASEGKIGKIVDGKIEFQSVVDYQWTNILSQFDRLIMHEAIRDNHGF' A
#
# COMPACT_ATOMS: atom_id res chain seq x y z
N MET A 1 -3.53 -14.17 10.63
CA MET A 1 -3.88 -14.79 9.34
C MET A 1 -2.81 -14.46 8.31
N ARG A 2 -2.43 -15.43 7.51
CA ARG A 2 -1.40 -15.23 6.49
C ARG A 2 -1.97 -15.46 5.10
N LEU A 3 -1.53 -14.64 4.14
CA LEU A 3 -1.91 -14.77 2.75
C LEU A 3 -0.74 -15.32 1.94
N THR A 4 -1.05 -16.09 0.88
CA THR A 4 -0.02 -16.41 -0.11
C THR A 4 0.36 -15.13 -0.86
N VAL A 5 1.56 -15.10 -1.44
CA VAL A 5 2.01 -13.96 -2.24
C VAL A 5 1.01 -13.67 -3.37
N LYS A 6 0.47 -14.71 -3.97
CA LYS A 6 -0.54 -14.58 -5.05
C LYS A 6 -1.80 -13.87 -4.56
N ARG A 7 -2.30 -14.23 -3.38
CA ARG A 7 -3.48 -13.60 -2.81
C ARG A 7 -3.21 -12.16 -2.39
N ALA A 8 -2.04 -11.89 -1.82
CA ALA A 8 -1.63 -10.54 -1.48
C ALA A 8 -1.59 -9.67 -2.72
N ALA A 9 -1.07 -10.19 -3.83
CA ALA A 9 -1.04 -9.47 -5.10
C ALA A 9 -2.44 -9.12 -5.58
N LYS A 10 -3.39 -10.04 -5.47
CA LYS A 10 -4.79 -9.77 -5.83
C LYS A 10 -5.40 -8.72 -4.93
N PHE A 11 -5.14 -8.80 -3.63
CA PHE A 11 -5.65 -7.84 -2.66
C PHE A 11 -5.15 -6.42 -2.96
N LEU A 12 -3.88 -6.29 -3.34
CA LEU A 12 -3.27 -5.00 -3.66
C LEU A 12 -3.46 -4.59 -5.12
N ASN A 13 -4.16 -5.41 -5.90
CA ASN A 13 -4.41 -5.17 -7.32
C ASN A 13 -3.09 -5.00 -8.10
N THR A 14 -2.16 -5.93 -7.88
CA THR A 14 -0.84 -5.90 -8.50
C THR A 14 -0.38 -7.33 -8.83
N ASN A 15 0.90 -7.54 -9.06
CA ASN A 15 1.45 -8.86 -9.36
C ASN A 15 2.38 -9.36 -8.25
N GLU A 16 2.73 -10.65 -8.32
CA GLU A 16 3.56 -11.28 -7.28
C GLU A 16 4.94 -10.65 -7.18
N ASN A 17 5.53 -10.25 -8.31
CA ASN A 17 6.85 -9.61 -8.30
C ASN A 17 6.84 -8.31 -7.52
N HIS A 18 5.78 -7.54 -7.68
CA HIS A 18 5.62 -6.28 -6.94
C HIS A 18 5.48 -6.53 -5.43
N VAL A 19 4.72 -7.56 -5.05
CA VAL A 19 4.57 -7.94 -3.64
C VAL A 19 5.92 -8.33 -3.06
N LYS A 20 6.71 -9.11 -3.77
CA LYS A 20 8.05 -9.49 -3.33
C LYS A 20 8.96 -8.28 -3.17
N LEU A 21 8.86 -7.34 -4.08
CA LEU A 21 9.61 -6.09 -4.00
C LEU A 21 9.23 -5.28 -2.75
N LEU A 22 7.94 -5.12 -2.51
CA LEU A 22 7.46 -4.41 -1.33
C LEU A 22 7.95 -5.06 -0.03
N ALA A 23 7.95 -6.39 0.02
CA ALA A 23 8.44 -7.12 1.19
C ALA A 23 9.96 -6.89 1.37
N SER A 24 10.72 -6.87 0.29
CA SER A 24 12.17 -6.64 0.37
C SER A 24 12.50 -5.21 0.80
N GLU A 25 11.64 -4.26 0.47
CA GLU A 25 11.81 -2.87 0.87
C GLU A 25 11.30 -2.58 2.27
N GLY A 26 10.69 -3.57 2.93
CA GLY A 26 10.13 -3.40 4.27
C GLY A 26 8.83 -2.64 4.33
N LYS A 27 8.17 -2.43 3.20
CA LYS A 27 6.87 -1.73 3.15
C LYS A 27 5.72 -2.60 3.60
N ILE A 28 5.85 -3.90 3.45
CA ILE A 28 4.92 -4.89 3.99
C ILE A 28 5.73 -5.94 4.76
N GLY A 29 5.04 -6.82 5.49
CA GLY A 29 5.71 -7.85 6.28
C GLY A 29 6.58 -8.77 5.45
N LYS A 30 7.50 -9.47 6.11
CA LYS A 30 8.39 -10.41 5.43
C LYS A 30 7.61 -11.62 4.91
N ILE A 31 8.04 -12.12 3.76
CA ILE A 31 7.49 -13.34 3.20
C ILE A 31 8.19 -14.53 3.88
N VAL A 32 7.42 -15.36 4.56
CA VAL A 32 7.91 -16.56 5.23
C VAL A 32 7.11 -17.75 4.71
N ASP A 33 7.81 -18.78 4.21
CA ASP A 33 7.18 -19.96 3.61
C ASP A 33 6.17 -19.61 2.52
N GLY A 34 6.49 -18.61 1.71
CA GLY A 34 5.62 -18.17 0.62
C GLY A 34 4.36 -17.44 1.07
N LYS A 35 4.28 -17.07 2.34
CA LYS A 35 3.12 -16.37 2.90
C LYS A 35 3.52 -15.08 3.58
N ILE A 36 2.57 -14.15 3.66
CA ILE A 36 2.78 -12.85 4.26
C ILE A 36 1.64 -12.56 5.25
N GLU A 37 1.96 -11.82 6.31
CA GLU A 37 0.97 -11.47 7.32
C GLU A 37 -0.10 -10.55 6.72
N PHE A 38 -1.36 -10.94 6.84
CA PHE A 38 -2.49 -10.21 6.28
C PHE A 38 -2.55 -8.78 6.78
N GLN A 39 -2.35 -8.58 8.09
CA GLN A 39 -2.44 -7.25 8.68
C GLN A 39 -1.43 -6.27 8.07
N SER A 40 -0.23 -6.74 7.75
CA SER A 40 0.78 -5.87 7.14
C SER A 40 0.38 -5.40 5.74
N VAL A 41 -0.32 -6.25 5.00
CA VAL A 41 -0.83 -5.92 3.67
C VAL A 41 -1.96 -4.89 3.77
N VAL A 42 -2.86 -5.08 4.73
CA VAL A 42 -3.96 -4.14 4.99
C VAL A 42 -3.39 -2.78 5.41
N ASP A 43 -2.43 -2.77 6.31
CA ASP A 43 -1.81 -1.53 6.79
C ASP A 43 -1.13 -0.78 5.65
N TYR A 44 -0.44 -1.47 4.78
CA TYR A 44 0.19 -0.86 3.61
C TYR A 44 -0.85 -0.23 2.69
N GLN A 45 -1.93 -0.94 2.39
CA GLN A 45 -2.98 -0.43 1.52
C GLN A 45 -3.64 0.81 2.12
N TRP A 46 -3.94 0.78 3.41
CA TRP A 46 -4.51 1.91 4.13
C TRP A 46 -3.61 3.14 4.05
N THR A 47 -2.32 2.95 4.32
CA THR A 47 -1.33 4.04 4.27
C THR A 47 -1.25 4.65 2.86
N ASN A 48 -1.28 3.80 1.84
CA ASN A 48 -1.23 4.24 0.45
C ASN A 48 -2.47 5.07 0.08
N ILE A 49 -3.64 4.62 0.50
CA ILE A 49 -4.90 5.34 0.26
C ILE A 49 -4.88 6.68 0.97
N LEU A 50 -4.47 6.71 2.23
CA LEU A 50 -4.41 7.95 3.01
C LEU A 50 -3.41 8.95 2.41
N SER A 51 -2.28 8.47 1.92
CA SER A 51 -1.30 9.34 1.26
C SER A 51 -1.88 10.00 0.02
N GLN A 52 -2.63 9.26 -0.79
CA GLN A 52 -3.29 9.81 -1.97
C GLN A 52 -4.34 10.85 -1.59
N PHE A 53 -5.11 10.56 -0.54
CA PHE A 53 -6.14 11.47 -0.06
C PHE A 53 -5.52 12.78 0.45
N ASP A 54 -4.45 12.69 1.21
CA ASP A 54 -3.73 13.87 1.71
C ASP A 54 -3.21 14.74 0.56
N ARG A 55 -2.71 14.14 -0.49
CA ARG A 55 -2.25 14.88 -1.68
C ARG A 55 -3.38 15.66 -2.32
N LEU A 56 -4.55 15.06 -2.44
CA LEU A 56 -5.71 15.74 -3.03
C LEU A 56 -6.13 16.91 -2.17
N ILE A 57 -6.18 16.74 -0.86
CA ILE A 57 -6.53 17.83 0.07
C ILE A 57 -5.52 18.96 -0.03
N MET A 58 -4.23 18.66 -0.04
CA MET A 58 -3.20 19.68 -0.15
C MET A 58 -3.28 20.43 -1.48
N HIS A 59 -3.61 19.74 -2.55
CA HIS A 59 -3.79 20.37 -3.86
C HIS A 59 -4.95 21.37 -3.84
N GLU A 60 -6.06 21.00 -3.24
CA GLU A 60 -7.22 21.87 -3.13
C GLU A 60 -6.93 23.09 -2.25
N ALA A 61 -6.23 22.88 -1.14
CA ALA A 61 -5.85 23.98 -0.25
C ALA A 61 -4.95 24.98 -0.96
N ILE A 62 -4.02 24.52 -1.78
CA ILE A 62 -3.15 25.40 -2.57
C ILE A 62 -3.96 26.16 -3.60
N ARG A 63 -4.94 25.53 -4.23
CA ARG A 63 -5.83 26.21 -5.17
C ARG A 63 -6.61 27.32 -4.51
N ASP A 64 -7.18 27.04 -3.34
CA ASP A 64 -7.95 28.03 -2.59
C ASP A 64 -7.10 29.24 -2.23
N ASN A 65 -5.84 28.99 -1.87
CA ASN A 65 -4.90 30.07 -1.57
C ASN A 65 -4.56 30.91 -2.79
N HIS A 66 -4.58 30.32 -3.98
CA HIS A 66 -4.33 31.05 -5.22
C HIS A 66 -5.54 31.86 -5.68
N GLY A 67 -6.69 31.61 -5.11
CA GLY A 67 -7.91 32.33 -5.43
C GLY A 67 -7.98 33.72 -4.83
N PHE A 68 -6.97 34.12 -4.07
CA PHE A 68 -6.87 35.45 -3.50
C PHE A 68 -6.02 36.38 -4.41
#